data_24fa5e44eb41d8fa94402d2a43834246
#
_entry.id   24fa5e44eb41d8fa94402d2a43834246
#
_cell.length_a   1.000
_cell.length_b   1.000
_cell.length_c   1.000
_cell.angle_alpha   90.00
_cell.angle_beta   90.00
_cell.angle_gamma   90.00
#
_symmetry.space_group_name_H-M   'P 1'
#
loop_
_entity.id
_entity.type
_entity.pdbx_description
1 polymer ?
#
loop_
_entity_poly.entity_id
_entity_poly.type
_entity_poly.pdbx_seq_one_letter_code
_entity_poly.pdbx_strand_id
1 'polypeptide(L)'
;VFTAATPNTSNTGAMLEYAPLPIFSQSSGYYSAPFDLTLSCADPNAILYYTTDGSMPDNSANLYTGPFNISSTSVVKAVAYSTNGLVPPSFIDYHTFFINDTHTVPILSVSGDSVAVLIEDGLQNIGSWWNGTPHEPQGTIEWFDKNGVLIDKGTGEFNKHGNDSWAYAQRGFDYVMRDQF
;
A
#
# COMPACT_ATOMS: atom_id res chain seq x y z
N VAL A 1 8.37 12.96 -15.04
CA VAL A 1 7.11 12.54 -15.69
C VAL A 1 6.71 13.62 -16.68
N PHE A 2 6.23 13.26 -17.86
CA PHE A 2 5.76 14.21 -18.87
C PHE A 2 4.22 14.22 -18.86
N THR A 3 3.64 15.41 -18.89
CA THR A 3 2.17 15.57 -18.90
C THR A 3 1.54 15.16 -20.24
N ALA A 4 2.32 15.12 -21.32
CA ALA A 4 1.90 14.65 -22.63
C ALA A 4 3.10 14.15 -23.45
N ALA A 5 2.90 13.16 -24.30
CA ALA A 5 3.89 12.78 -25.29
C ALA A 5 4.05 13.89 -26.35
N THR A 6 5.29 14.31 -26.59
CA THR A 6 5.62 15.33 -27.59
C THR A 6 6.53 14.74 -28.66
N PRO A 7 6.00 13.87 -29.56
CA PRO A 7 6.81 13.28 -30.61
C PRO A 7 7.37 14.38 -31.55
N ASN A 8 8.67 14.28 -31.83
CA ASN A 8 9.42 15.22 -32.67
C ASN A 8 9.57 16.67 -32.21
N THR A 9 9.30 16.96 -30.94
CA THR A 9 9.58 18.28 -30.31
C THR A 9 10.36 18.11 -29.02
N SER A 10 11.00 19.15 -28.55
CA SER A 10 11.63 19.14 -27.21
C SER A 10 10.56 18.94 -26.15
N ASN A 11 10.78 17.97 -25.26
CA ASN A 11 9.91 17.75 -24.12
C ASN A 11 9.97 18.96 -23.17
N THR A 12 8.93 19.78 -23.23
CA THR A 12 8.74 20.91 -22.31
C THR A 12 7.68 20.53 -21.28
N GLY A 13 7.85 20.95 -20.03
CA GLY A 13 6.91 20.65 -18.95
C GLY A 13 7.11 19.26 -18.31
N ALA A 14 8.33 18.73 -18.36
CA ALA A 14 8.66 17.57 -17.55
C ALA A 14 8.49 17.89 -16.07
N MET A 15 7.72 17.07 -15.35
CA MET A 15 7.75 17.07 -13.89
C MET A 15 9.09 16.48 -13.45
N LEU A 16 9.87 17.23 -12.71
CA LEU A 16 11.24 16.85 -12.35
C LEU A 16 11.25 15.88 -11.18
N GLU A 17 10.25 15.94 -10.32
CA GLU A 17 10.19 15.20 -9.05
C GLU A 17 8.75 14.81 -8.71
N TYR A 18 8.60 13.79 -7.88
CA TYR A 18 7.37 13.49 -7.15
C TYR A 18 7.37 14.28 -5.84
N ALA A 19 6.21 14.47 -5.23
CA ALA A 19 6.14 14.96 -3.87
C ALA A 19 6.98 14.05 -2.95
N PRO A 20 7.66 14.59 -1.93
CA PRO A 20 8.40 13.77 -0.98
C PRO A 20 7.48 12.78 -0.26
N LEU A 21 8.02 11.60 0.07
CA LEU A 21 7.28 10.57 0.81
C LEU A 21 6.76 11.10 2.15
N PRO A 22 5.59 10.64 2.60
CA PRO A 22 5.18 10.77 3.99
C PRO A 22 6.21 10.14 4.93
N ILE A 23 6.42 10.76 6.09
CA ILE A 23 7.32 10.27 7.14
C ILE A 23 6.46 9.89 8.33
N PHE A 24 6.55 8.64 8.75
CA PHE A 24 5.85 8.08 9.91
C PHE A 24 6.70 8.24 11.17
N SER A 25 6.10 8.61 12.30
CA SER A 25 6.81 8.70 13.58
C SER A 25 7.16 7.34 14.19
N GLN A 26 6.58 6.27 13.70
CA GLN A 26 6.81 4.90 14.15
C GLN A 26 7.06 3.99 12.95
N SER A 27 7.91 2.99 13.13
CA SER A 27 8.21 1.96 12.13
C SER A 27 7.25 0.78 12.25
N SER A 28 7.12 0.00 11.16
CA SER A 28 6.38 -1.28 11.18
C SER A 28 6.93 -2.22 12.26
N GLY A 29 6.05 -2.98 12.92
CA GLY A 29 6.45 -3.96 13.93
C GLY A 29 5.45 -4.15 15.08
N TYR A 30 5.94 -4.78 16.17
CA TYR A 30 5.14 -5.08 17.37
C TYR A 30 5.13 -3.94 18.38
N TYR A 31 3.95 -3.67 18.92
CA TYR A 31 3.72 -2.67 19.96
C TYR A 31 2.92 -3.30 21.09
N SER A 32 3.38 -3.15 22.32
CA SER A 32 2.73 -3.70 23.51
C SER A 32 1.56 -2.87 24.03
N ALA A 33 1.29 -1.72 23.42
CA ALA A 33 0.18 -0.84 23.78
C ALA A 33 -0.21 0.05 22.60
N PRO A 34 -1.43 0.57 22.56
CA PRO A 34 -1.84 1.64 21.66
C PRO A 34 -0.92 2.86 21.75
N PHE A 35 -0.78 3.57 20.62
CA PHE A 35 0.03 4.80 20.55
C PHE A 35 -0.58 5.79 19.55
N ASP A 36 -0.16 7.05 19.65
CA ASP A 36 -0.52 8.07 18.70
C ASP A 36 0.53 8.15 17.59
N LEU A 37 0.09 7.98 16.36
CA LEU A 37 0.91 8.07 15.16
C LEU A 37 0.87 9.49 14.59
N THR A 38 2.04 10.01 14.26
CA THR A 38 2.16 11.27 13.53
C THR A 38 2.74 11.04 12.14
N LEU A 39 2.24 11.83 11.19
CA LEU A 39 2.76 11.90 9.84
C LEU A 39 3.37 13.29 9.60
N SER A 40 4.41 13.33 8.80
CA SER A 40 5.03 14.57 8.33
C SER A 40 5.52 14.41 6.89
N CYS A 41 5.93 15.50 6.26
CA CYS A 41 6.50 15.49 4.92
C CYS A 41 7.63 16.52 4.86
N ALA A 42 8.64 16.27 4.02
CA ALA A 42 9.74 17.22 3.80
C ALA A 42 9.26 18.51 3.11
N ASP A 43 8.17 18.43 2.31
CA ASP A 43 7.47 19.62 1.81
C ASP A 43 6.48 20.11 2.89
N PRO A 44 6.70 21.27 3.52
CA PRO A 44 5.82 21.78 4.57
C PRO A 44 4.44 22.21 4.06
N ASN A 45 4.27 22.33 2.76
CA ASN A 45 2.99 22.69 2.13
C ASN A 45 2.28 21.44 1.56
N ALA A 46 2.83 20.25 1.71
CA ALA A 46 2.17 19.04 1.25
C ALA A 46 0.91 18.76 2.06
N ILE A 47 -0.12 18.28 1.36
CA ILE A 47 -1.35 17.77 1.96
C ILE A 47 -1.18 16.26 2.08
N LEU A 48 -1.32 15.73 3.30
CA LEU A 48 -1.20 14.31 3.57
C LEU A 48 -2.58 13.65 3.67
N TYR A 49 -2.75 12.53 2.98
CA TYR A 49 -3.92 11.67 3.11
C TYR A 49 -3.47 10.28 3.57
N TYR A 50 -4.32 9.61 4.34
CA TYR A 50 -4.00 8.29 4.87
C TYR A 50 -5.22 7.37 4.99
N THR A 51 -4.94 6.07 5.06
CA THR A 51 -5.89 4.99 5.40
C THR A 51 -5.35 4.19 6.58
N THR A 52 -6.23 3.49 7.29
CA THR A 52 -5.85 2.63 8.44
C THR A 52 -6.30 1.18 8.28
N ASP A 53 -6.92 0.87 7.15
CA ASP A 53 -7.47 -0.44 6.81
C ASP A 53 -6.66 -1.18 5.71
N GLY A 54 -5.51 -0.59 5.32
CA GLY A 54 -4.65 -1.14 4.28
C GLY A 54 -5.12 -0.86 2.85
N SER A 55 -6.20 -0.10 2.66
CA SER A 55 -6.60 0.39 1.34
C SER A 55 -5.59 1.41 0.79
N MET A 56 -5.58 1.60 -0.53
CA MET A 56 -4.67 2.55 -1.19
C MET A 56 -5.21 3.98 -1.01
N PRO A 57 -4.46 4.88 -0.35
CA PRO A 57 -4.93 6.26 -0.14
C PRO A 57 -4.84 7.09 -1.42
N ASP A 58 -5.90 7.87 -1.65
CA ASP A 58 -5.93 8.94 -2.63
C ASP A 58 -6.39 10.25 -1.96
N ASN A 59 -6.72 11.28 -2.74
CA ASN A 59 -7.19 12.56 -2.22
C ASN A 59 -8.62 12.54 -1.67
N SER A 60 -9.30 11.40 -1.68
CA SER A 60 -10.60 11.18 -1.03
C SER A 60 -10.46 10.44 0.32
N ALA A 61 -9.27 9.96 0.66
CA ALA A 61 -8.96 9.29 1.92
C ALA A 61 -8.97 10.26 3.11
N ASN A 62 -8.63 9.78 4.30
CA ASN A 62 -8.61 10.64 5.49
C ASN A 62 -7.56 11.74 5.36
N LEU A 63 -7.98 12.99 5.48
CA LEU A 63 -7.06 14.13 5.53
C LEU A 63 -6.31 14.11 6.87
N TYR A 64 -4.97 14.13 6.82
CA TYR A 64 -4.18 14.23 8.03
C TYR A 64 -4.18 15.66 8.58
N THR A 65 -4.69 15.82 9.79
CA THR A 65 -4.78 17.11 10.49
C THR A 65 -4.03 17.13 11.84
N GLY A 66 -3.47 16.00 12.24
CA GLY A 66 -2.74 15.85 13.50
C GLY A 66 -2.66 14.39 13.94
N PRO A 67 -2.04 14.11 15.08
CA PRO A 67 -1.84 12.75 15.59
C PRO A 67 -3.16 11.98 15.67
N PHE A 68 -3.12 10.68 15.33
CA PHE A 68 -4.26 9.76 15.45
C PHE A 68 -3.85 8.47 16.11
N ASN A 69 -4.78 7.86 16.83
CA ASN A 69 -4.50 6.71 17.67
C ASN A 69 -4.51 5.39 16.88
N ILE A 70 -3.48 4.58 17.07
CA ILE A 70 -3.40 3.19 16.60
C ILE A 70 -3.66 2.29 17.80
N SER A 71 -4.89 1.74 17.89
CA SER A 71 -5.34 0.96 19.06
C SER A 71 -5.50 -0.54 18.78
N SER A 72 -5.41 -0.95 17.53
CA SER A 72 -5.50 -2.34 17.08
C SER A 72 -4.51 -2.60 15.95
N THR A 73 -4.18 -3.86 15.72
CA THR A 73 -3.38 -4.28 14.57
C THR A 73 -3.99 -3.74 13.28
N SER A 74 -3.17 -3.02 12.51
CA SER A 74 -3.62 -2.29 11.32
C SER A 74 -2.47 -2.03 10.34
N VAL A 75 -2.82 -1.86 9.08
CA VAL A 75 -1.91 -1.36 8.04
C VAL A 75 -2.28 0.08 7.73
N VAL A 76 -1.37 0.98 8.01
CA VAL A 76 -1.52 2.40 7.70
C VAL A 76 -0.76 2.71 6.42
N LYS A 77 -1.44 3.34 5.48
CA LYS A 77 -0.83 3.85 4.24
C LYS A 77 -1.02 5.35 4.16
N ALA A 78 -0.04 6.05 3.60
CA ALA A 78 -0.10 7.49 3.43
C ALA A 78 0.49 7.94 2.10
N VAL A 79 -0.05 9.04 1.58
CA VAL A 79 0.39 9.70 0.35
C VAL A 79 0.45 11.21 0.58
N ALA A 80 1.43 11.87 -0.04
CA ALA A 80 1.58 13.32 -0.01
C ALA A 80 1.20 13.93 -1.36
N TYR A 81 0.38 14.96 -1.32
CA TYR A 81 0.05 15.80 -2.47
C TYR A 81 0.71 17.16 -2.32
N SER A 82 1.53 17.54 -3.27
CA SER A 82 2.06 18.91 -3.31
C SER A 82 0.95 19.90 -3.66
N THR A 83 0.97 21.07 -3.04
CA THR A 83 0.10 22.19 -3.45
C THR A 83 0.55 22.83 -4.76
N ASN A 84 1.74 22.49 -5.24
CA ASN A 84 2.20 22.83 -6.58
C ASN A 84 1.61 21.83 -7.58
N GLY A 85 0.60 22.23 -8.35
CA GLY A 85 -0.09 21.40 -9.32
C GLY A 85 0.76 20.82 -10.47
N LEU A 86 2.05 21.17 -10.51
CA LEU A 86 3.02 20.61 -11.47
C LEU A 86 3.81 19.43 -10.88
N VAL A 87 3.63 19.13 -9.61
CA VAL A 87 4.32 18.02 -8.91
C VAL A 87 3.32 16.88 -8.70
N PRO A 88 3.60 15.68 -9.24
CA PRO A 88 2.75 14.51 -9.00
C PRO A 88 2.74 14.15 -7.51
N PRO A 89 1.72 13.41 -7.03
CA PRO A 89 1.70 12.86 -5.68
C PRO A 89 2.97 12.04 -5.39
N SER A 90 3.28 11.89 -4.12
CA SER A 90 4.34 10.97 -3.69
C SER A 90 3.99 9.52 -4.03
N PHE A 91 4.97 8.64 -3.98
CA PHE A 91 4.68 7.22 -3.76
C PHE A 91 3.95 7.05 -2.43
N ILE A 92 3.17 5.99 -2.32
CA ILE A 92 2.51 5.61 -1.08
C ILE A 92 3.55 4.95 -0.17
N ASP A 93 3.73 5.48 1.03
CA ASP A 93 4.46 4.77 2.10
C ASP A 93 3.46 4.07 3.02
N TYR A 94 3.88 2.95 3.62
CA TYR A 94 2.99 2.08 4.37
C TYR A 94 3.73 1.34 5.49
N HIS A 95 2.99 1.10 6.58
CA HIS A 95 3.49 0.45 7.78
C HIS A 95 2.43 -0.44 8.40
N THR A 96 2.80 -1.67 8.77
CA THR A 96 1.98 -2.58 9.57
C THR A 96 2.34 -2.46 11.04
N PHE A 97 1.35 -2.19 11.87
CA PHE A 97 1.47 -2.10 13.32
C PHE A 97 0.71 -3.25 13.98
N PHE A 98 1.41 -4.12 14.69
CA PHE A 98 0.82 -5.23 15.46
C PHE A 98 0.65 -4.77 16.90
N ILE A 99 -0.60 -4.57 17.34
CA ILE A 99 -0.90 -4.04 18.68
C ILE A 99 -1.32 -5.17 19.62
N ASN A 100 -0.54 -5.41 20.68
CA ASN A 100 -0.75 -6.51 21.63
C ASN A 100 -0.80 -7.89 20.96
N ASP A 101 -0.26 -8.02 19.78
CA ASP A 101 -0.14 -9.27 19.04
C ASP A 101 1.24 -9.88 19.25
N THR A 102 1.30 -11.20 19.24
CA THR A 102 2.55 -11.97 19.27
C THR A 102 2.45 -13.15 18.33
N HIS A 103 3.50 -13.38 17.56
CA HIS A 103 3.59 -14.51 16.64
C HIS A 103 4.87 -15.29 16.88
N THR A 104 4.82 -16.59 16.65
CA THR A 104 5.98 -17.48 16.81
C THR A 104 6.63 -17.87 15.50
N VAL A 105 6.05 -17.41 14.40
CA VAL A 105 6.50 -17.64 13.02
C VAL A 105 6.70 -16.31 12.30
N PRO A 106 7.47 -16.26 11.21
CA PRO A 106 7.53 -15.09 10.34
C PRO A 106 6.15 -14.72 9.80
N ILE A 107 5.90 -13.43 9.59
CA ILE A 107 4.63 -12.89 9.13
C ILE A 107 4.80 -12.27 7.76
N LEU A 108 3.81 -12.47 6.93
CA LEU A 108 3.61 -11.76 5.70
C LEU A 108 2.34 -10.90 5.83
N SER A 109 2.52 -9.60 5.96
CA SER A 109 1.40 -8.64 5.93
C SER A 109 1.11 -8.28 4.49
N VAL A 110 -0.13 -8.51 4.06
CA VAL A 110 -0.59 -8.28 2.69
C VAL A 110 -1.80 -7.38 2.73
N SER A 111 -1.81 -6.29 1.96
CA SER A 111 -2.91 -5.33 1.97
C SER A 111 -3.09 -4.61 0.64
N GLY A 112 -4.32 -4.18 0.36
CA GLY A 112 -4.73 -3.45 -0.84
C GLY A 112 -6.23 -3.50 -1.02
N ASP A 113 -6.81 -2.64 -1.85
CA ASP A 113 -8.25 -2.40 -1.95
C ASP A 113 -9.07 -3.66 -2.23
N SER A 114 -8.57 -4.54 -3.07
CA SER A 114 -9.26 -5.77 -3.44
C SER A 114 -8.40 -7.03 -3.22
N VAL A 115 -7.30 -6.90 -2.49
CA VAL A 115 -6.40 -8.04 -2.23
C VAL A 115 -7.07 -9.05 -1.31
N ALA A 116 -7.76 -8.60 -0.26
CA ALA A 116 -8.53 -9.48 0.62
C ALA A 116 -9.59 -10.26 -0.17
N VAL A 117 -10.31 -9.58 -1.07
CA VAL A 117 -11.30 -10.21 -1.94
C VAL A 117 -10.65 -11.27 -2.83
N LEU A 118 -9.47 -10.99 -3.41
CA LEU A 118 -8.73 -11.97 -4.19
C LEU A 118 -8.39 -13.22 -3.35
N ILE A 119 -7.96 -13.04 -2.11
CA ILE A 119 -7.50 -14.13 -1.24
C ILE A 119 -8.68 -14.90 -0.63
N GLU A 120 -9.75 -14.22 -0.22
CA GLU A 120 -10.87 -14.82 0.53
C GLU A 120 -11.96 -15.41 -0.34
N ASP A 121 -12.27 -14.79 -1.47
CA ASP A 121 -13.53 -15.04 -2.20
C ASP A 121 -13.53 -16.30 -3.09
N GLY A 122 -12.40 -16.97 -3.25
CA GLY A 122 -12.31 -18.21 -4.02
C GLY A 122 -12.59 -18.06 -5.51
N LEU A 123 -12.87 -19.21 -6.16
CA LEU A 123 -13.03 -19.30 -7.61
C LEU A 123 -14.29 -18.62 -8.16
N GLN A 124 -15.24 -18.25 -7.33
CA GLN A 124 -16.60 -18.01 -7.83
C GLN A 124 -16.88 -16.56 -8.20
N ASN A 125 -16.20 -15.59 -7.59
CA ASN A 125 -16.60 -14.19 -7.70
C ASN A 125 -15.55 -13.25 -8.32
N ILE A 126 -14.31 -13.66 -8.45
CA ILE A 126 -13.28 -12.79 -8.98
C ILE A 126 -12.75 -13.34 -10.30
N GLY A 127 -13.07 -12.63 -11.38
CA GLY A 127 -12.45 -12.75 -12.69
C GLY A 127 -11.92 -14.14 -13.00
N SER A 128 -12.80 -15.14 -13.00
CA SER A 128 -12.40 -16.44 -13.48
C SER A 128 -11.97 -16.28 -14.93
N TRP A 129 -10.99 -17.03 -15.36
CA TRP A 129 -10.58 -17.15 -16.77
C TRP A 129 -11.77 -17.34 -17.73
N TRP A 130 -12.92 -17.74 -17.18
CA TRP A 130 -14.14 -18.01 -17.91
C TRP A 130 -15.00 -16.77 -18.17
N ASN A 131 -14.83 -15.71 -17.38
CA ASN A 131 -15.73 -14.55 -17.37
C ASN A 131 -15.08 -13.22 -17.72
N GLY A 132 -13.86 -13.18 -18.25
CA GLY A 132 -13.28 -11.93 -18.71
C GLY A 132 -11.96 -11.55 -18.04
N THR A 133 -11.76 -10.28 -17.77
CA THR A 133 -10.49 -9.68 -17.34
C THR A 133 -9.98 -10.30 -16.03
N PRO A 134 -8.75 -10.76 -15.96
CA PRO A 134 -8.13 -11.19 -14.71
C PRO A 134 -8.26 -10.09 -13.64
N HIS A 135 -8.57 -10.47 -12.42
CA HIS A 135 -8.52 -9.56 -11.29
C HIS A 135 -7.11 -9.56 -10.72
N GLU A 136 -6.42 -8.47 -10.92
CA GLU A 136 -5.01 -8.25 -10.54
C GLU A 136 -4.90 -7.02 -9.64
N PRO A 137 -5.40 -7.11 -8.38
CA PRO A 137 -5.41 -5.95 -7.49
C PRO A 137 -4.01 -5.49 -7.15
N GLN A 138 -3.84 -4.19 -7.11
CA GLN A 138 -2.66 -3.54 -6.57
C GLN A 138 -2.67 -3.63 -5.05
N GLY A 139 -1.50 -3.86 -4.47
CA GLY A 139 -1.36 -3.92 -3.03
C GLY A 139 0.08 -3.84 -2.56
N THR A 140 0.25 -4.02 -1.28
CA THR A 140 1.54 -3.96 -0.61
C THR A 140 1.81 -5.22 0.19
N ILE A 141 3.08 -5.53 0.33
CA ILE A 141 3.57 -6.66 1.11
C ILE A 141 4.64 -6.18 2.08
N GLU A 142 4.59 -6.63 3.33
CA GLU A 142 5.64 -6.46 4.32
C GLU A 142 5.96 -7.81 4.94
N TRP A 143 7.24 -8.17 4.92
CA TRP A 143 7.73 -9.41 5.49
C TRP A 143 8.46 -9.16 6.80
N PHE A 144 7.99 -9.81 7.86
CA PHE A 144 8.55 -9.72 9.20
C PHE A 144 9.15 -11.03 9.66
N ASP A 145 10.21 -10.96 10.43
CA ASP A 145 10.70 -12.12 11.18
C ASP A 145 9.73 -12.45 12.35
N LYS A 146 9.99 -13.57 13.04
CA LYS A 146 9.19 -13.99 14.20
C LYS A 146 9.19 -13.00 15.37
N ASN A 147 10.12 -12.05 15.40
CA ASN A 147 10.21 -11.03 16.46
C ASN A 147 9.54 -9.71 16.04
N GLY A 148 8.91 -9.68 14.87
CA GLY A 148 8.25 -8.49 14.33
C GLY A 148 9.19 -7.46 13.71
N VAL A 149 10.43 -7.87 13.41
CA VAL A 149 11.37 -7.02 12.69
C VAL A 149 11.05 -7.09 11.21
N LEU A 150 10.81 -5.93 10.59
CA LEU A 150 10.60 -5.83 9.14
C LEU A 150 11.88 -6.27 8.42
N ILE A 151 11.77 -7.26 7.54
CA ILE A 151 12.86 -7.77 6.71
C ILE A 151 12.86 -7.09 5.35
N ASP A 152 11.67 -6.99 4.72
CA ASP A 152 11.51 -6.41 3.40
C ASP A 152 10.08 -5.95 3.17
N LYS A 153 9.88 -5.02 2.22
CA LYS A 153 8.56 -4.57 1.79
C LYS A 153 8.54 -4.22 0.31
N GLY A 154 7.37 -4.31 -0.30
CA GLY A 154 7.19 -4.01 -1.72
C GLY A 154 5.76 -3.65 -2.07
N THR A 155 5.60 -2.99 -3.20
CA THR A 155 4.33 -2.71 -3.86
C THR A 155 4.23 -3.53 -5.14
N GLY A 156 3.05 -4.01 -5.49
CA GLY A 156 2.87 -4.80 -6.70
C GLY A 156 1.45 -5.27 -6.94
N GLU A 157 1.33 -6.17 -7.88
CA GLU A 157 0.08 -6.81 -8.27
C GLU A 157 -0.02 -8.21 -7.67
N PHE A 158 -1.22 -8.57 -7.23
CA PHE A 158 -1.55 -9.89 -6.75
C PHE A 158 -2.37 -10.63 -7.79
N ASN A 159 -1.94 -11.85 -8.11
CA ASN A 159 -2.58 -12.70 -9.10
C ASN A 159 -2.93 -14.06 -8.50
N LYS A 160 -3.94 -14.71 -9.04
CA LYS A 160 -4.21 -16.11 -8.73
C LYS A 160 -3.05 -16.98 -9.20
N HIS A 161 -2.56 -17.83 -8.32
CA HIS A 161 -1.61 -18.87 -8.68
C HIS A 161 -2.33 -20.16 -9.05
N GLY A 162 -2.11 -20.64 -10.29
CA GLY A 162 -2.67 -21.89 -10.77
C GLY A 162 -4.18 -21.89 -10.94
N ASN A 163 -4.73 -23.03 -11.40
CA ASN A 163 -6.14 -23.18 -11.69
C ASN A 163 -6.88 -23.90 -10.55
N ASP A 164 -6.30 -24.95 -10.01
CA ASP A 164 -6.97 -25.83 -9.03
C ASP A 164 -6.67 -25.44 -7.57
N SER A 165 -5.64 -24.67 -7.29
CA SER A 165 -5.24 -24.26 -5.94
C SER A 165 -6.33 -23.45 -5.21
N TRP A 166 -7.19 -22.79 -5.95
CA TRP A 166 -8.31 -21.98 -5.43
C TRP A 166 -9.53 -22.79 -4.99
N ALA A 167 -9.60 -24.07 -5.36
CA ALA A 167 -10.64 -24.98 -4.88
C ALA A 167 -10.40 -25.42 -3.43
N TYR A 168 -9.22 -25.20 -2.88
CA TYR A 168 -8.83 -25.64 -1.54
C TYR A 168 -8.81 -24.47 -0.55
N ALA A 169 -8.90 -24.79 0.74
CA ALA A 169 -8.81 -23.79 1.81
C ALA A 169 -7.45 -23.03 1.83
N GLN A 170 -6.39 -23.70 1.42
CA GLN A 170 -5.07 -23.12 1.25
C GLN A 170 -4.89 -22.68 -0.21
N ARG A 171 -4.92 -21.37 -0.43
CA ARG A 171 -4.86 -20.79 -1.77
C ARG A 171 -3.49 -20.24 -2.06
N GLY A 172 -3.03 -20.41 -3.29
CA GLY A 172 -1.81 -19.78 -3.78
C GLY A 172 -2.12 -18.47 -4.49
N PHE A 173 -1.26 -17.49 -4.34
CA PHE A 173 -1.25 -16.28 -5.15
C PHE A 173 0.16 -15.98 -5.64
N ASP A 174 0.26 -15.30 -6.76
CA ASP A 174 1.49 -14.74 -7.27
C ASP A 174 1.54 -13.27 -6.90
N TYR A 175 2.70 -12.80 -6.50
CA TYR A 175 2.98 -11.40 -6.28
C TYR A 175 4.01 -10.91 -7.27
N VAL A 176 3.67 -9.91 -8.05
CA VAL A 176 4.55 -9.31 -9.06
C VAL A 176 4.87 -7.90 -8.62
N MET A 177 6.12 -7.69 -8.19
CA MET A 177 6.59 -6.38 -7.79
C MET A 177 6.45 -5.38 -8.95
N ARG A 178 5.88 -4.22 -8.67
CA ARG A 178 5.64 -3.15 -9.63
C ARG A 178 5.97 -1.81 -9.01
N ASP A 179 6.33 -0.87 -9.85
CA ASP A 179 6.31 0.55 -9.46
C ASP A 179 4.86 0.98 -9.22
N GLN A 180 4.68 2.00 -8.37
CA GLN A 180 3.34 2.48 -8.00
C GLN A 180 2.68 3.33 -9.10
N PHE A 181 3.41 3.62 -10.19
CA PHE A 181 2.94 4.41 -11.32
C PHE A 181 3.26 3.75 -12.65
#